data_9bdf663144ec6a00ad63047531f66796
#
_entry.id   9bdf663144ec6a00ad63047531f66796
#
_cell.length_a   1.000
_cell.length_b   1.000
_cell.length_c   1.000
_cell.angle_alpha   90.00
_cell.angle_beta   90.00
_cell.angle_gamma   90.00
#
_symmetry.space_group_name_H-M   'P 1'
#
loop_
_entity.id
_entity.type
_entity.pdbx_description
1 polymer ?
#
loop_
_entity_poly.entity_id
_entity_poly.type
_entity_poly.pdbx_seq_one_letter_code
_entity_poly.pdbx_strand_id
1 'polypeptide(L)'
;MAAQKTAVASARAATAAAGGGRPRRGGRPSRRGRAQPPALTLAGRKGRDRMAGYLFLAPAAIFVAALILYPLIKAAQYSLLQWDGIGIAKWVGFANYVQILTDPVERGSMVNLGILLIFYSLIPTAMALVTVNLMRRSRQRGMGFFRVIYFLPQTIVTVVVAIVWTWLLAPSGTGTVNGLLHAVGLGPSTGTPWLGSFNTALFAVGFVAAWLDFGLCFVLLLPGIQRIAPELYEAARVDGAGLVREFFSITVPMLRRDIGAALTISAVAALQSFTLIYQATNGGPGYATMVPGLLVYRDAFQLGAVGSASALGIAMSLIIFGITFGIRALIERNAT
;
A
#
# COMPACT_ATOMS: atom_id res chain seq x y z
N MET A 1 51.13 -16.89 -8.17
CA MET A 1 51.07 -16.55 -6.73
C MET A 1 52.46 -16.27 -6.14
N ALA A 2 53.48 -16.03 -6.96
CA ALA A 2 54.90 -15.77 -6.55
C ALA A 2 55.32 -14.30 -6.78
N ALA A 3 54.63 -13.53 -7.59
CA ALA A 3 55.04 -12.16 -7.95
C ALA A 3 54.59 -11.05 -6.97
N GLN A 4 53.70 -11.35 -6.03
CA GLN A 4 53.14 -10.36 -5.10
C GLN A 4 53.88 -10.33 -3.74
N LYS A 5 54.75 -11.28 -3.46
CA LYS A 5 55.56 -11.32 -2.22
C LYS A 5 56.88 -10.53 -2.32
N THR A 6 57.34 -10.22 -3.52
CA THR A 6 58.61 -9.50 -3.73
C THR A 6 58.50 -7.97 -3.66
N ALA A 7 57.28 -7.43 -3.85
CA ALA A 7 57.05 -5.98 -3.81
C ALA A 7 56.90 -5.39 -2.38
N VAL A 8 56.59 -6.22 -1.38
CA VAL A 8 56.40 -5.76 0.01
C VAL A 8 57.72 -5.78 0.80
N ALA A 9 58.71 -6.55 0.35
CA ALA A 9 60.01 -6.62 1.01
C ALA A 9 60.95 -5.42 0.65
N SER A 10 60.76 -4.79 -0.52
CA SER A 10 61.61 -3.65 -0.94
C SER A 10 61.18 -2.30 -0.31
N ALA A 11 59.95 -2.18 0.14
CA ALA A 11 59.42 -0.95 0.76
C ALA A 11 59.82 -0.80 2.25
N ARG A 12 60.25 -1.88 2.92
CA ARG A 12 60.68 -1.85 4.34
C ARG A 12 62.20 -1.56 4.55
N ALA A 13 62.97 -1.63 3.50
CA ALA A 13 64.46 -1.38 3.59
C ALA A 13 64.85 0.09 3.39
N ALA A 14 63.95 0.94 2.87
CA ALA A 14 64.23 2.34 2.56
C ALA A 14 63.97 3.33 3.73
N THR A 15 63.39 2.87 4.85
CA THR A 15 62.95 3.75 5.97
C THR A 15 63.93 3.70 7.17
N ALA A 16 65.08 2.93 7.09
CA ALA A 16 65.99 2.72 8.21
C ALA A 16 67.31 3.48 8.09
N ALA A 17 67.53 4.32 7.07
CA ALA A 17 68.80 4.97 6.84
C ALA A 17 68.78 6.50 6.75
N ALA A 18 68.10 7.20 7.68
CA ALA A 18 68.23 8.64 7.86
C ALA A 18 68.17 8.99 9.35
N GLY A 19 69.22 8.65 10.05
CA GLY A 19 69.44 9.09 11.42
C GLY A 19 70.15 10.43 11.47
N GLY A 20 69.79 11.27 12.42
CA GLY A 20 70.73 12.19 13.06
C GLY A 20 70.81 13.60 12.49
N GLY A 21 70.08 14.52 13.09
CA GLY A 21 70.33 15.95 12.92
C GLY A 21 69.36 16.76 13.78
N ARG A 22 69.73 17.08 15.01
CA ARG A 22 69.03 18.10 15.82
C ARG A 22 69.30 19.47 15.23
N PRO A 23 68.31 20.26 14.85
CA PRO A 23 68.43 21.70 14.67
C PRO A 23 67.95 22.47 15.89
N ARG A 24 68.73 23.52 16.14
CA ARG A 24 68.63 24.54 17.18
C ARG A 24 67.26 25.20 17.35
N ARG A 25 66.99 25.55 18.60
CA ARG A 25 65.93 26.48 19.00
C ARG A 25 66.03 27.80 18.22
N GLY A 26 65.15 28.05 17.27
CA GLY A 26 64.96 29.33 16.63
C GLY A 26 63.60 29.90 17.06
N GLY A 27 63.56 31.21 17.36
CA GLY A 27 62.49 31.95 18.00
C GLY A 27 61.09 31.80 17.36
N ARG A 28 60.05 31.80 18.20
CA ARG A 28 58.63 31.89 17.81
C ARG A 28 58.41 33.23 17.09
N PRO A 29 57.95 33.25 15.85
CA PRO A 29 57.39 34.46 15.26
C PRO A 29 56.02 34.75 15.93
N SER A 30 55.84 35.99 16.35
CA SER A 30 54.64 36.55 16.91
C SER A 30 53.45 36.26 15.97
N ARG A 31 52.38 35.65 16.50
CA ARG A 31 51.09 35.49 15.83
C ARG A 31 50.53 36.91 15.55
N ARG A 32 50.84 37.44 14.37
CA ARG A 32 50.07 38.57 13.82
C ARG A 32 48.64 38.07 13.69
N GLY A 33 47.71 38.84 14.26
CA GLY A 33 46.28 38.56 14.28
C GLY A 33 45.78 38.21 12.88
N ARG A 34 45.35 36.98 12.69
CA ARG A 34 44.44 36.64 11.60
C ARG A 34 43.15 37.39 11.89
N ALA A 35 42.91 38.45 11.11
CA ALA A 35 41.61 39.08 11.06
C ALA A 35 40.59 37.98 10.77
N GLN A 36 39.70 37.70 11.72
CA GLN A 36 38.54 36.84 11.48
C GLN A 36 37.73 37.47 10.35
N PRO A 37 37.41 36.74 9.31
CA PRO A 37 36.48 37.28 8.28
C PRO A 37 35.21 37.68 8.98
N PRO A 38 34.56 38.84 8.60
CA PRO A 38 33.37 39.32 9.25
C PRO A 38 32.33 38.18 9.20
N ALA A 39 31.75 37.88 10.38
CA ALA A 39 30.65 36.95 10.50
C ALA A 39 29.52 37.48 9.63
N LEU A 40 29.44 36.96 8.41
CA LEU A 40 28.34 37.23 7.50
C LEU A 40 27.06 36.83 8.25
N THR A 41 26.26 37.81 8.59
CA THR A 41 25.02 37.67 9.29
C THR A 41 24.10 36.66 8.56
N LEU A 42 24.03 35.43 9.08
CA LEU A 42 23.23 34.33 8.59
C LEU A 42 21.70 34.58 8.67
N ALA A 43 21.29 35.69 9.31
CA ALA A 43 19.89 36.07 9.50
C ALA A 43 19.18 36.42 8.17
N GLY A 44 19.85 37.08 7.21
CA GLY A 44 19.25 37.45 5.93
C GLY A 44 19.17 36.28 4.91
N ARG A 45 19.98 35.24 5.06
CA ARG A 45 19.98 34.05 4.19
C ARG A 45 18.79 33.15 4.47
N LYS A 46 18.41 32.91 5.73
CA LYS A 46 17.27 32.06 6.10
C LYS A 46 15.93 32.49 5.50
N GLY A 47 15.70 33.78 5.31
CA GLY A 47 14.47 34.30 4.67
C GLY A 47 14.44 34.05 3.16
N ARG A 48 15.54 34.32 2.48
CA ARG A 48 15.67 34.09 1.02
C ARG A 48 15.65 32.61 0.65
N ASP A 49 16.30 31.75 1.45
CA ASP A 49 16.32 30.32 1.23
C ASP A 49 14.92 29.70 1.43
N ARG A 50 14.13 30.21 2.40
CA ARG A 50 12.73 29.82 2.58
C ARG A 50 11.85 30.28 1.42
N MET A 51 12.00 31.51 0.95
CA MET A 51 11.22 32.05 -0.17
C MET A 51 11.57 31.32 -1.50
N ALA A 52 12.84 31.03 -1.73
CA ALA A 52 13.26 30.17 -2.83
C ALA A 52 12.64 28.76 -2.73
N GLY A 53 12.61 28.15 -1.54
CA GLY A 53 11.95 26.87 -1.33
C GLY A 53 10.46 26.88 -1.68
N TYR A 54 9.71 27.91 -1.25
CA TYR A 54 8.30 28.07 -1.63
C TYR A 54 8.12 28.32 -3.13
N LEU A 55 9.01 29.04 -3.76
CA LEU A 55 8.96 29.28 -5.22
C LEU A 55 9.18 28.00 -6.02
N PHE A 56 10.10 27.12 -5.59
CA PHE A 56 10.28 25.81 -6.20
C PHE A 56 9.10 24.87 -5.95
N LEU A 57 8.42 24.99 -4.81
CA LEU A 57 7.23 24.20 -4.48
C LEU A 57 5.97 24.72 -5.17
N ALA A 58 5.92 26.01 -5.54
CA ALA A 58 4.73 26.66 -6.07
C ALA A 58 4.12 25.98 -7.30
N PRO A 59 4.88 25.56 -8.35
CA PRO A 59 4.29 24.87 -9.48
C PRO A 59 3.55 23.59 -9.07
N ALA A 60 4.18 22.74 -8.24
CA ALA A 60 3.56 21.52 -7.77
C ALA A 60 2.32 21.82 -6.88
N ALA A 61 2.41 22.82 -6.02
CA ALA A 61 1.28 23.23 -5.16
C ALA A 61 0.11 23.78 -5.99
N ILE A 62 0.36 24.52 -7.07
CA ILE A 62 -0.67 25.02 -7.99
C ILE A 62 -1.37 23.85 -8.67
N PHE A 63 -0.62 22.85 -9.18
CA PHE A 63 -1.23 21.66 -9.79
C PHE A 63 -2.08 20.88 -8.79
N VAL A 64 -1.60 20.66 -7.57
CA VAL A 64 -2.38 19.99 -6.52
C VAL A 64 -3.63 20.80 -6.17
N ALA A 65 -3.52 22.10 -6.02
CA ALA A 65 -4.66 22.97 -5.73
C ALA A 65 -5.70 22.96 -6.87
N ALA A 66 -5.27 23.06 -8.11
CA ALA A 66 -6.17 23.12 -9.26
C ALA A 66 -6.82 21.77 -9.60
N LEU A 67 -6.07 20.66 -9.51
CA LEU A 67 -6.54 19.35 -9.99
C LEU A 67 -7.10 18.46 -8.86
N ILE A 68 -6.75 18.72 -7.61
CA ILE A 68 -7.22 17.91 -6.48
C ILE A 68 -8.10 18.74 -5.54
N LEU A 69 -7.58 19.86 -5.00
CA LEU A 69 -8.33 20.61 -3.99
C LEU A 69 -9.56 21.31 -4.57
N TYR A 70 -9.45 21.93 -5.75
CA TYR A 70 -10.59 22.62 -6.36
C TYR A 70 -11.73 21.65 -6.71
N PRO A 71 -11.51 20.50 -7.41
CA PRO A 71 -12.57 19.51 -7.65
C PRO A 71 -13.15 18.92 -6.35
N LEU A 72 -12.33 18.69 -5.32
CA LEU A 72 -12.78 18.20 -4.03
C LEU A 72 -13.73 19.20 -3.34
N ILE A 73 -13.39 20.49 -3.34
CA ILE A 73 -14.27 21.56 -2.82
C ILE A 73 -15.57 21.61 -3.61
N LYS A 74 -15.51 21.47 -4.95
CA LYS A 74 -16.70 21.43 -5.80
C LYS A 74 -17.56 20.21 -5.51
N ALA A 75 -16.97 19.03 -5.36
CA ALA A 75 -17.69 17.82 -4.96
C ALA A 75 -18.37 18.01 -3.59
N ALA A 76 -17.69 18.64 -2.61
CA ALA A 76 -18.28 18.96 -1.33
C ALA A 76 -19.46 19.96 -1.44
N GLN A 77 -19.40 20.93 -2.35
CA GLN A 77 -20.53 21.82 -2.65
C GLN A 77 -21.68 21.06 -3.31
N TYR A 78 -21.40 20.25 -4.33
CA TYR A 78 -22.40 19.49 -5.06
C TYR A 78 -23.10 18.44 -4.20
N SER A 79 -22.39 17.88 -3.21
CA SER A 79 -22.96 16.91 -2.28
C SER A 79 -24.16 17.45 -1.46
N LEU A 80 -24.25 18.77 -1.33
CA LEU A 80 -25.33 19.45 -0.62
C LEU A 80 -26.48 19.90 -1.56
N LEU A 81 -26.36 19.57 -2.84
CA LEU A 81 -27.32 19.94 -3.88
C LEU A 81 -28.01 18.72 -4.46
N GLN A 82 -29.25 18.88 -4.82
CA GLN A 82 -29.92 18.02 -5.79
C GLN A 82 -29.65 18.62 -7.17
N TRP A 83 -28.79 17.97 -7.95
CA TRP A 83 -28.33 18.49 -9.22
C TRP A 83 -27.99 17.37 -10.20
N ASP A 84 -28.39 17.56 -11.44
CA ASP A 84 -28.20 16.62 -12.57
C ASP A 84 -26.91 16.89 -13.37
N GLY A 85 -26.16 17.93 -13.02
CA GLY A 85 -24.94 18.34 -13.73
C GLY A 85 -25.18 19.40 -14.80
N ILE A 86 -26.43 19.69 -15.20
CA ILE A 86 -26.78 20.59 -16.33
C ILE A 86 -27.81 21.63 -15.89
N GLY A 87 -28.87 21.21 -15.21
CA GLY A 87 -30.01 22.05 -14.86
C GLY A 87 -29.76 22.94 -13.64
N ILE A 88 -30.86 23.53 -13.13
CA ILE A 88 -30.81 24.39 -11.94
C ILE A 88 -30.61 23.53 -10.68
N ALA A 89 -29.52 23.76 -10.00
CA ALA A 89 -29.20 23.09 -8.76
C ALA A 89 -30.13 23.56 -7.62
N LYS A 90 -30.72 22.63 -6.89
CA LYS A 90 -31.56 22.91 -5.71
C LYS A 90 -30.77 22.56 -4.44
N TRP A 91 -30.71 23.49 -3.51
CA TRP A 91 -30.09 23.24 -2.21
C TRP A 91 -30.95 22.28 -1.37
N VAL A 92 -30.36 21.15 -0.96
CA VAL A 92 -31.05 20.11 -0.16
C VAL A 92 -30.33 19.81 1.15
N GLY A 93 -29.21 20.50 1.43
CA GLY A 93 -28.42 20.27 2.63
C GLY A 93 -27.90 18.85 2.71
N PHE A 94 -28.14 18.17 3.82
CA PHE A 94 -27.63 16.82 4.08
C PHE A 94 -28.55 15.70 3.57
N ALA A 95 -29.59 15.98 2.76
CA ALA A 95 -30.54 14.97 2.29
C ALA A 95 -29.83 13.83 1.51
N ASN A 96 -28.84 14.12 0.68
CA ASN A 96 -28.06 13.11 -0.03
C ASN A 96 -27.31 12.16 0.92
N TYR A 97 -26.83 12.67 2.05
CA TYR A 97 -26.16 11.83 3.08
C TYR A 97 -27.15 10.96 3.85
N VAL A 98 -28.36 11.47 4.10
CA VAL A 98 -29.46 10.69 4.70
C VAL A 98 -29.84 9.56 3.75
N GLN A 99 -29.89 9.81 2.44
CA GLN A 99 -30.17 8.80 1.43
C GLN A 99 -29.14 7.66 1.49
N ILE A 100 -27.83 7.93 1.62
CA ILE A 100 -26.78 6.90 1.77
C ILE A 100 -27.10 5.92 2.91
N LEU A 101 -27.71 6.41 3.99
CA LEU A 101 -28.02 5.59 5.16
C LEU A 101 -29.39 4.89 5.08
N THR A 102 -30.33 5.44 4.29
CA THR A 102 -31.72 4.96 4.22
C THR A 102 -31.98 4.10 2.99
N ASP A 103 -31.32 4.37 1.87
CA ASP A 103 -31.47 3.57 0.66
C ASP A 103 -30.82 2.19 0.82
N PRO A 104 -31.57 1.10 0.56
CA PRO A 104 -31.07 -0.26 0.73
C PRO A 104 -29.85 -0.58 -0.16
N VAL A 105 -29.78 -0.02 -1.38
CA VAL A 105 -28.69 -0.29 -2.34
C VAL A 105 -27.44 0.44 -1.90
N GLU A 106 -27.55 1.72 -1.52
CA GLU A 106 -26.42 2.51 -1.06
C GLU A 106 -25.85 1.94 0.24
N ARG A 107 -26.70 1.62 1.21
CA ARG A 107 -26.29 0.97 2.47
C ARG A 107 -25.68 -0.40 2.22
N GLY A 108 -26.28 -1.22 1.34
CA GLY A 108 -25.75 -2.53 0.95
C GLY A 108 -24.37 -2.41 0.32
N SER A 109 -24.15 -1.38 -0.51
CA SER A 109 -22.83 -1.13 -1.12
C SER A 109 -21.73 -0.84 -0.08
N MET A 110 -22.06 -0.14 1.00
CA MET A 110 -21.14 0.13 2.12
C MET A 110 -20.77 -1.15 2.88
N VAL A 111 -21.76 -2.05 3.08
CA VAL A 111 -21.51 -3.38 3.69
C VAL A 111 -20.60 -4.20 2.79
N ASN A 112 -20.86 -4.25 1.49
CA ASN A 112 -20.01 -4.95 0.52
C ASN A 112 -18.59 -4.41 0.51
N LEU A 113 -18.43 -3.09 0.60
CA LEU A 113 -17.12 -2.45 0.73
C LEU A 113 -16.39 -2.93 1.99
N GLY A 114 -17.10 -3.03 3.13
CA GLY A 114 -16.54 -3.56 4.38
C GLY A 114 -16.06 -5.01 4.23
N ILE A 115 -16.83 -5.85 3.54
CA ILE A 115 -16.44 -7.24 3.25
C ILE A 115 -15.21 -7.27 2.33
N LEU A 116 -15.21 -6.47 1.27
CA LEU A 116 -14.08 -6.39 0.33
C LEU A 116 -12.82 -5.85 1.00
N LEU A 117 -12.94 -4.96 1.99
CA LEU A 117 -11.80 -4.49 2.77
C LEU A 117 -11.06 -5.66 3.44
N ILE A 118 -11.79 -6.67 3.94
CA ILE A 118 -11.18 -7.87 4.51
C ILE A 118 -10.41 -8.64 3.44
N PHE A 119 -11.01 -8.83 2.26
CA PHE A 119 -10.39 -9.56 1.15
C PHE A 119 -9.21 -8.84 0.50
N TYR A 120 -9.26 -7.53 0.36
CA TYR A 120 -8.16 -6.75 -0.20
C TYR A 120 -7.01 -6.53 0.79
N SER A 121 -7.31 -6.37 2.08
CA SER A 121 -6.33 -5.89 3.06
C SER A 121 -5.93 -6.97 4.07
N LEU A 122 -6.89 -7.49 4.83
CA LEU A 122 -6.58 -8.37 5.95
C LEU A 122 -6.08 -9.75 5.50
N ILE A 123 -6.79 -10.38 4.56
CA ILE A 123 -6.46 -11.72 4.05
C ILE A 123 -5.10 -11.73 3.36
N PRO A 124 -4.82 -10.87 2.34
CA PRO A 124 -3.52 -10.89 1.66
C PRO A 124 -2.37 -10.51 2.58
N THR A 125 -2.57 -9.57 3.52
CA THR A 125 -1.54 -9.23 4.51
C THR A 125 -1.23 -10.41 5.43
N ALA A 126 -2.24 -11.13 5.93
CA ALA A 126 -2.06 -12.30 6.77
C ALA A 126 -1.36 -13.45 5.99
N MET A 127 -1.79 -13.73 4.76
CA MET A 127 -1.16 -14.72 3.89
C MET A 127 0.31 -14.36 3.60
N ALA A 128 0.58 -13.10 3.27
CA ALA A 128 1.92 -12.60 3.01
C ALA A 128 2.82 -12.71 4.25
N LEU A 129 2.29 -12.36 5.44
CA LEU A 129 3.01 -12.46 6.70
C LEU A 129 3.40 -13.91 7.03
N VAL A 130 2.50 -14.85 6.83
CA VAL A 130 2.80 -16.28 6.98
C VAL A 130 3.86 -16.72 5.97
N THR A 131 3.71 -16.31 4.71
CA THR A 131 4.62 -16.70 3.62
C THR A 131 6.04 -16.17 3.86
N VAL A 132 6.22 -14.88 4.21
CA VAL A 132 7.55 -14.32 4.49
C VAL A 132 8.19 -14.96 5.72
N ASN A 133 7.40 -15.33 6.75
CA ASN A 133 7.91 -16.03 7.92
C ASN A 133 8.37 -17.46 7.58
N LEU A 134 7.65 -18.18 6.72
CA LEU A 134 8.08 -19.51 6.23
C LEU A 134 9.35 -19.41 5.38
N MET A 135 9.42 -18.42 4.47
CA MET A 135 10.59 -18.21 3.62
C MET A 135 11.86 -17.82 4.41
N ARG A 136 11.72 -17.12 5.51
CA ARG A 136 12.84 -16.81 6.40
C ARG A 136 13.54 -18.08 6.92
N ARG A 137 12.77 -19.13 7.24
CA ARG A 137 13.29 -20.39 7.80
C ARG A 137 14.02 -21.23 6.77
N SER A 138 13.58 -21.22 5.55
CA SER A 138 14.28 -21.89 4.48
C SER A 138 15.34 -20.95 3.93
N ARG A 139 16.61 -21.26 4.14
CA ARG A 139 17.78 -20.58 3.54
C ARG A 139 17.77 -20.74 2.02
N GLN A 140 16.66 -20.36 1.35
CA GLN A 140 16.37 -20.71 -0.04
C GLN A 140 17.24 -19.90 -1.01
N ARG A 141 18.07 -20.64 -1.73
CA ARG A 141 18.60 -20.18 -3.02
C ARG A 141 17.41 -19.97 -3.94
N GLY A 142 17.17 -18.73 -4.43
CA GLY A 142 16.03 -18.43 -5.31
C GLY A 142 14.96 -17.47 -4.75
N MET A 143 15.22 -16.79 -3.62
CA MET A 143 14.30 -15.78 -3.07
C MET A 143 13.84 -14.76 -4.11
N GLY A 144 14.70 -14.37 -5.08
CA GLY A 144 14.34 -13.49 -6.18
C GLY A 144 13.27 -14.07 -7.11
N PHE A 145 13.32 -15.37 -7.38
CA PHE A 145 12.33 -16.04 -8.23
C PHE A 145 10.93 -16.06 -7.59
N PHE A 146 10.84 -16.42 -6.30
CA PHE A 146 9.57 -16.37 -5.58
C PHE A 146 9.00 -14.95 -5.49
N ARG A 147 9.86 -13.93 -5.30
CA ARG A 147 9.45 -12.53 -5.31
C ARG A 147 8.78 -12.15 -6.64
N VAL A 148 9.34 -12.56 -7.77
CA VAL A 148 8.79 -12.29 -9.10
C VAL A 148 7.46 -13.00 -9.27
N ILE A 149 7.37 -14.29 -8.95
CA ILE A 149 6.13 -15.07 -9.11
C ILE A 149 4.98 -14.49 -8.26
N TYR A 150 5.25 -14.16 -7.01
CA TYR A 150 4.20 -13.63 -6.12
C TYR A 150 3.78 -12.21 -6.48
N PHE A 151 4.68 -11.42 -7.06
CA PHE A 151 4.37 -10.06 -7.48
C PHE A 151 3.79 -9.98 -8.90
N LEU A 152 3.95 -11.01 -9.71
CA LEU A 152 3.50 -11.03 -11.09
C LEU A 152 2.01 -10.67 -11.25
N PRO A 153 1.08 -11.22 -10.45
CA PRO A 153 -0.34 -10.88 -10.56
C PRO A 153 -0.61 -9.37 -10.44
N GLN A 154 0.07 -8.69 -9.54
CA GLN A 154 -0.06 -7.26 -9.30
C GLN A 154 0.37 -6.38 -10.49
N THR A 155 1.21 -6.91 -11.39
CA THR A 155 1.68 -6.17 -12.58
C THR A 155 0.69 -6.23 -13.74
N ILE A 156 -0.29 -7.13 -13.68
CA ILE A 156 -1.31 -7.29 -14.72
C ILE A 156 -2.39 -6.23 -14.54
N VAL A 157 -2.80 -5.60 -15.62
CA VAL A 157 -3.89 -4.61 -15.59
C VAL A 157 -5.18 -5.26 -15.05
N THR A 158 -5.80 -4.64 -14.06
CA THR A 158 -6.97 -5.20 -13.33
C THR A 158 -8.13 -5.60 -14.26
N VAL A 159 -8.36 -4.88 -15.36
CA VAL A 159 -9.39 -5.23 -16.36
C VAL A 159 -9.12 -6.61 -16.98
N VAL A 160 -7.86 -6.88 -17.36
CA VAL A 160 -7.47 -8.18 -17.93
C VAL A 160 -7.66 -9.29 -16.92
N VAL A 161 -7.25 -9.05 -15.68
CA VAL A 161 -7.47 -10.01 -14.57
C VAL A 161 -8.96 -10.30 -14.39
N ALA A 162 -9.81 -9.28 -14.37
CA ALA A 162 -11.24 -9.45 -14.24
C ALA A 162 -11.83 -10.33 -15.36
N ILE A 163 -11.44 -10.09 -16.62
CA ILE A 163 -11.91 -10.86 -17.76
C ILE A 163 -11.44 -12.33 -17.65
N VAL A 164 -10.16 -12.56 -17.37
CA VAL A 164 -9.60 -13.90 -17.23
C VAL A 164 -10.30 -14.68 -16.12
N TRP A 165 -10.49 -14.06 -14.94
CA TRP A 165 -11.19 -14.70 -13.84
C TRP A 165 -12.67 -14.95 -14.10
N THR A 166 -13.33 -14.11 -14.91
CA THR A 166 -14.72 -14.37 -15.35
C THR A 166 -14.80 -15.67 -16.17
N TRP A 167 -13.83 -15.95 -17.02
CA TRP A 167 -13.76 -17.22 -17.75
C TRP A 167 -13.37 -18.40 -16.87
N LEU A 168 -12.40 -18.23 -15.96
CA LEU A 168 -12.00 -19.28 -15.03
C LEU A 168 -13.14 -19.70 -14.09
N LEU A 169 -13.99 -18.74 -13.68
CA LEU A 169 -15.13 -18.93 -12.78
C LEU A 169 -16.45 -19.21 -13.53
N ALA A 170 -16.42 -19.40 -14.86
CA ALA A 170 -17.62 -19.67 -15.64
C ALA A 170 -18.40 -20.88 -15.11
N PRO A 171 -19.76 -20.82 -15.07
CA PRO A 171 -20.57 -21.88 -14.48
C PRO A 171 -20.62 -23.16 -15.32
N SER A 172 -20.38 -23.04 -16.64
CA SER A 172 -20.37 -24.19 -17.55
C SER A 172 -19.15 -25.11 -17.33
N GLY A 173 -19.21 -26.34 -17.79
CA GLY A 173 -18.06 -27.27 -17.75
C GLY A 173 -16.78 -26.78 -18.43
N THR A 174 -16.82 -25.61 -19.07
CA THR A 174 -15.68 -24.90 -19.64
C THR A 174 -14.92 -24.06 -18.60
N GLY A 175 -15.53 -23.73 -17.46
CA GLY A 175 -14.87 -22.99 -16.38
C GLY A 175 -13.82 -23.85 -15.67
N THR A 176 -12.56 -23.43 -15.72
CA THR A 176 -11.43 -24.20 -15.17
C THR A 176 -11.60 -24.54 -13.69
N VAL A 177 -12.10 -23.58 -12.87
CA VAL A 177 -12.31 -23.80 -11.44
C VAL A 177 -13.38 -24.86 -11.19
N ASN A 178 -14.51 -24.80 -11.88
CA ASN A 178 -15.57 -25.80 -11.79
C ASN A 178 -15.10 -27.16 -12.31
N GLY A 179 -14.33 -27.19 -13.40
CA GLY A 179 -13.73 -28.41 -13.95
C GLY A 179 -12.78 -29.10 -12.96
N LEU A 180 -11.92 -28.33 -12.29
CA LEU A 180 -11.02 -28.87 -11.26
C LEU A 180 -11.80 -29.40 -10.04
N LEU A 181 -12.82 -28.66 -9.55
CA LEU A 181 -13.64 -29.11 -8.44
C LEU A 181 -14.39 -30.41 -8.77
N HIS A 182 -14.91 -30.52 -9.99
CA HIS A 182 -15.56 -31.73 -10.45
C HIS A 182 -14.59 -32.92 -10.53
N ALA A 183 -13.37 -32.68 -11.05
CA ALA A 183 -12.34 -33.72 -11.18
C ALA A 183 -11.90 -34.31 -9.83
N VAL A 184 -11.96 -33.50 -8.74
CA VAL A 184 -11.67 -33.97 -7.36
C VAL A 184 -12.92 -34.39 -6.59
N GLY A 185 -14.10 -34.45 -7.24
CA GLY A 185 -15.36 -34.87 -6.61
C GLY A 185 -15.99 -33.84 -5.67
N LEU A 186 -15.58 -32.57 -5.72
CA LEU A 186 -16.02 -31.51 -4.80
C LEU A 186 -17.02 -30.52 -5.43
N GLY A 187 -17.56 -30.79 -6.61
CA GLY A 187 -18.44 -29.84 -7.29
C GLY A 187 -19.73 -30.45 -7.80
N PRO A 188 -20.84 -29.67 -7.89
CA PRO A 188 -22.05 -30.15 -8.55
C PRO A 188 -21.78 -30.36 -10.05
N SER A 189 -22.45 -31.32 -10.67
CA SER A 189 -22.31 -31.67 -12.09
C SER A 189 -22.62 -30.52 -13.04
N THR A 190 -23.45 -29.56 -12.60
CA THR A 190 -23.85 -28.39 -13.39
C THR A 190 -22.90 -27.21 -13.26
N GLY A 191 -21.88 -27.31 -12.38
CA GLY A 191 -20.99 -26.20 -12.03
C GLY A 191 -21.65 -25.14 -11.14
N THR A 192 -20.84 -24.45 -10.35
CA THR A 192 -21.30 -23.37 -9.47
C THR A 192 -21.23 -22.04 -10.24
N PRO A 193 -22.33 -21.25 -10.29
CA PRO A 193 -22.32 -19.91 -10.88
C PRO A 193 -21.68 -18.90 -9.93
N TRP A 194 -20.37 -18.95 -9.77
CA TRP A 194 -19.60 -18.19 -8.78
C TRP A 194 -19.94 -16.69 -8.80
N LEU A 195 -19.96 -16.08 -9.99
CA LEU A 195 -20.23 -14.64 -10.16
C LEU A 195 -21.73 -14.34 -10.41
N GLY A 196 -22.53 -15.35 -10.66
CA GLY A 196 -23.97 -15.24 -10.95
C GLY A 196 -24.89 -15.51 -9.76
N SER A 197 -24.37 -15.90 -8.60
CA SER A 197 -25.14 -16.21 -7.42
C SER A 197 -25.02 -15.10 -6.36
N PHE A 198 -26.13 -14.74 -5.72
CA PHE A 198 -26.17 -13.75 -4.64
C PHE A 198 -25.24 -14.08 -3.48
N ASN A 199 -25.06 -15.36 -3.18
CA ASN A 199 -24.29 -15.80 -2.02
C ASN A 199 -22.78 -15.93 -2.29
N THR A 200 -22.37 -16.08 -3.54
CA THR A 200 -20.97 -16.39 -3.89
C THR A 200 -20.27 -15.26 -4.63
N ALA A 201 -21.02 -14.38 -5.33
CA ALA A 201 -20.42 -13.39 -6.23
C ALA A 201 -19.44 -12.44 -5.52
N LEU A 202 -19.83 -11.89 -4.36
CA LEU A 202 -18.98 -10.97 -3.60
C LEU A 202 -17.70 -11.66 -3.09
N PHE A 203 -17.82 -12.90 -2.61
CA PHE A 203 -16.68 -13.69 -2.12
C PHE A 203 -15.76 -14.12 -3.25
N ALA A 204 -16.32 -14.47 -4.43
CA ALA A 204 -15.53 -14.79 -5.62
C ALA A 204 -14.70 -13.60 -6.10
N VAL A 205 -15.32 -12.41 -6.19
CA VAL A 205 -14.61 -11.17 -6.51
C VAL A 205 -13.57 -10.83 -5.42
N GLY A 206 -13.93 -11.00 -4.15
CA GLY A 206 -13.01 -10.83 -3.01
C GLY A 206 -11.80 -11.74 -3.10
N PHE A 207 -11.98 -13.02 -3.47
CA PHE A 207 -10.87 -13.96 -3.66
C PHE A 207 -9.91 -13.50 -4.76
N VAL A 208 -10.43 -13.02 -5.90
CA VAL A 208 -9.61 -12.46 -6.98
C VAL A 208 -8.82 -11.26 -6.50
N ALA A 209 -9.46 -10.39 -5.72
CA ALA A 209 -8.82 -9.23 -5.11
C ALA A 209 -7.69 -9.62 -4.15
N ALA A 210 -7.94 -10.60 -3.27
CA ALA A 210 -6.94 -11.11 -2.33
C ALA A 210 -5.73 -11.73 -3.06
N TRP A 211 -5.97 -12.44 -4.15
CA TRP A 211 -4.91 -12.99 -4.99
C TRP A 211 -4.06 -11.89 -5.66
N LEU A 212 -4.69 -10.81 -6.14
CA LEU A 212 -3.99 -9.66 -6.70
C LEU A 212 -3.10 -8.96 -5.65
N ASP A 213 -3.67 -8.62 -4.49
CA ASP A 213 -2.99 -7.81 -3.48
C ASP A 213 -1.99 -8.60 -2.63
N PHE A 214 -2.05 -9.93 -2.66
CA PHE A 214 -1.09 -10.79 -1.95
C PHE A 214 0.37 -10.45 -2.31
N GLY A 215 0.66 -10.27 -3.60
CA GLY A 215 2.01 -9.95 -4.09
C GLY A 215 2.53 -8.61 -3.57
N LEU A 216 1.68 -7.60 -3.51
CA LEU A 216 2.01 -6.29 -2.96
C LEU A 216 2.34 -6.40 -1.47
N CYS A 217 1.46 -7.03 -0.68
CA CYS A 217 1.68 -7.24 0.74
C CYS A 217 2.96 -8.03 1.02
N PHE A 218 3.22 -9.07 0.22
CA PHE A 218 4.44 -9.88 0.31
C PHE A 218 5.71 -9.02 0.09
N VAL A 219 5.74 -8.20 -0.96
CA VAL A 219 6.90 -7.34 -1.27
C VAL A 219 7.11 -6.27 -0.19
N LEU A 220 6.04 -5.74 0.40
CA LEU A 220 6.14 -4.78 1.50
C LEU A 220 6.67 -5.39 2.80
N LEU A 221 6.27 -6.63 3.12
CA LEU A 221 6.69 -7.31 4.35
C LEU A 221 8.09 -7.95 4.26
N LEU A 222 8.53 -8.31 3.05
CA LEU A 222 9.79 -9.03 2.84
C LEU A 222 11.03 -8.29 3.36
N PRO A 223 11.24 -6.99 3.11
CA PRO A 223 12.36 -6.26 3.69
C PRO A 223 12.29 -6.17 5.22
N GLY A 224 11.07 -6.10 5.76
CA GLY A 224 10.84 -6.06 7.20
C GLY A 224 11.36 -7.32 7.89
N ILE A 225 10.96 -8.51 7.40
CA ILE A 225 11.40 -9.79 7.99
C ILE A 225 12.91 -10.00 7.88
N GLN A 226 13.54 -9.49 6.82
CA GLN A 226 15.00 -9.60 6.61
C GLN A 226 15.81 -8.72 7.57
N ARG A 227 15.20 -7.70 8.18
CA ARG A 227 15.85 -6.84 9.19
C ARG A 227 15.87 -7.44 10.59
N ILE A 228 15.06 -8.49 10.85
CA ILE A 228 15.01 -9.13 12.16
C ILE A 228 16.25 -10.00 12.33
N ALA A 229 17.03 -9.72 13.37
CA ALA A 229 18.24 -10.46 13.67
C ALA A 229 17.96 -11.94 13.95
N PRO A 230 18.68 -12.88 13.29
CA PRO A 230 18.47 -14.33 13.49
C PRO A 230 18.62 -14.77 14.93
N GLU A 231 19.49 -14.11 15.68
CA GLU A 231 19.83 -14.41 17.09
C GLU A 231 18.61 -14.33 18.00
N LEU A 232 17.63 -13.45 17.69
CA LEU A 232 16.38 -13.35 18.46
C LEU A 232 15.57 -14.64 18.38
N TYR A 233 15.56 -15.29 17.23
CA TYR A 233 14.84 -16.56 17.04
C TYR A 233 15.60 -17.73 17.63
N GLU A 234 16.95 -17.68 17.60
CA GLU A 234 17.80 -18.69 18.21
C GLU A 234 17.65 -18.67 19.74
N ALA A 235 17.70 -17.49 20.34
CA ALA A 235 17.45 -17.33 21.78
C ALA A 235 16.07 -17.85 22.20
N ALA A 236 15.02 -17.47 21.44
CA ALA A 236 13.67 -17.96 21.73
C ALA A 236 13.54 -19.50 21.65
N ARG A 237 14.28 -20.16 20.74
CA ARG A 237 14.30 -21.63 20.66
C ARG A 237 15.03 -22.26 21.83
N VAL A 238 16.11 -21.65 22.31
CA VAL A 238 16.80 -22.09 23.53
C VAL A 238 15.86 -22.01 24.73
N ASP A 239 14.98 -20.97 24.77
CA ASP A 239 13.92 -20.79 25.78
C ASP A 239 12.69 -21.70 25.55
N GLY A 240 12.75 -22.64 24.57
CA GLY A 240 11.68 -23.58 24.29
C GLY A 240 10.50 -23.02 23.50
N ALA A 241 10.64 -21.87 22.82
CA ALA A 241 9.58 -21.31 22.01
C ALA A 241 9.34 -22.13 20.73
N GLY A 242 8.10 -22.61 20.57
CA GLY A 242 7.65 -23.25 19.33
C GLY A 242 7.37 -22.24 18.21
N LEU A 243 7.09 -22.75 17.00
CA LEU A 243 6.91 -21.96 15.76
C LEU A 243 5.85 -20.87 15.87
N VAL A 244 4.71 -21.19 16.49
CA VAL A 244 3.58 -20.27 16.69
C VAL A 244 3.97 -19.16 17.67
N ARG A 245 4.67 -19.51 18.75
CA ARG A 245 5.14 -18.53 19.74
C ARG A 245 6.18 -17.58 19.14
N GLU A 246 7.16 -18.09 18.36
CA GLU A 246 8.09 -17.23 17.61
C GLU A 246 7.36 -16.25 16.70
N PHE A 247 6.32 -16.72 15.98
CA PHE A 247 5.55 -15.89 15.06
C PHE A 247 4.85 -14.73 15.77
N PHE A 248 4.08 -15.02 16.84
CA PHE A 248 3.31 -13.98 17.53
C PHE A 248 4.15 -13.11 18.48
N SER A 249 5.23 -13.66 19.06
CA SER A 249 6.03 -12.92 20.05
C SER A 249 7.21 -12.16 19.43
N ILE A 250 7.70 -12.56 18.24
CA ILE A 250 8.86 -11.92 17.59
C ILE A 250 8.46 -11.34 16.24
N THR A 251 7.95 -12.19 15.33
CA THR A 251 7.73 -11.77 13.93
C THR A 251 6.68 -10.66 13.84
N VAL A 252 5.49 -10.88 14.37
CA VAL A 252 4.37 -9.91 14.27
C VAL A 252 4.71 -8.57 14.96
N PRO A 253 5.24 -8.53 16.20
CA PRO A 253 5.58 -7.26 16.84
C PRO A 253 6.70 -6.50 16.13
N MET A 254 7.71 -7.19 15.62
CA MET A 254 8.83 -6.56 14.91
C MET A 254 8.40 -6.00 13.54
N LEU A 255 7.42 -6.63 12.88
CA LEU A 255 6.88 -6.22 11.59
C LEU A 255 5.70 -5.25 11.68
N ARG A 256 5.26 -4.83 12.85
CA ARG A 256 4.03 -4.04 13.04
C ARG A 256 3.94 -2.80 12.14
N ARG A 257 5.05 -2.09 11.90
CA ARG A 257 5.09 -0.93 11.02
C ARG A 257 4.91 -1.31 9.57
N ASP A 258 5.57 -2.39 9.13
CA ASP A 258 5.46 -2.92 7.76
C ASP A 258 4.05 -3.50 7.52
N ILE A 259 3.47 -4.20 8.50
CA ILE A 259 2.08 -4.69 8.49
C ILE A 259 1.11 -3.50 8.36
N GLY A 260 1.31 -2.45 9.12
CA GLY A 260 0.46 -1.26 9.04
C GLY A 260 0.56 -0.54 7.69
N ALA A 261 1.75 -0.48 7.11
CA ALA A 261 1.92 0.05 5.76
C ALA A 261 1.19 -0.81 4.72
N ALA A 262 1.32 -2.15 4.80
CA ALA A 262 0.61 -3.08 3.92
C ALA A 262 -0.90 -2.93 4.06
N LEU A 263 -1.43 -2.96 5.30
CA LEU A 263 -2.86 -2.78 5.57
C LEU A 263 -3.39 -1.44 5.07
N THR A 264 -2.63 -0.36 5.23
CA THR A 264 -3.05 0.98 4.78
C THR A 264 -3.14 1.05 3.26
N ILE A 265 -2.11 0.57 2.55
CA ILE A 265 -2.06 0.64 1.08
C ILE A 265 -3.16 -0.23 0.49
N SER A 266 -3.32 -1.46 0.97
CA SER A 266 -4.35 -2.38 0.47
C SER A 266 -5.78 -1.97 0.89
N ALA A 267 -5.96 -1.30 2.04
CA ALA A 267 -7.25 -0.72 2.39
C ALA A 267 -7.65 0.40 1.43
N VAL A 268 -6.72 1.27 1.04
CA VAL A 268 -6.96 2.29 0.01
C VAL A 268 -7.32 1.64 -1.34
N ALA A 269 -6.65 0.55 -1.72
CA ALA A 269 -6.98 -0.21 -2.93
C ALA A 269 -8.39 -0.81 -2.88
N ALA A 270 -8.81 -1.34 -1.72
CA ALA A 270 -10.18 -1.84 -1.50
C ALA A 270 -11.24 -0.76 -1.74
N LEU A 271 -11.00 0.44 -1.22
CA LEU A 271 -11.92 1.57 -1.32
C LEU A 271 -12.01 2.11 -2.76
N GLN A 272 -10.99 1.85 -3.58
CA GLN A 272 -10.94 2.18 -5.01
C GLN A 272 -11.30 0.99 -5.93
N SER A 273 -11.89 -0.09 -5.39
CA SER A 273 -12.15 -1.35 -6.09
C SER A 273 -13.28 -1.29 -7.13
N PHE A 274 -13.35 -0.21 -7.90
CA PHE A 274 -14.34 -0.01 -8.97
C PHE A 274 -14.10 -0.97 -10.16
N THR A 275 -12.88 -0.99 -10.70
CA THR A 275 -12.57 -1.63 -11.99
C THR A 275 -12.83 -3.14 -11.99
N LEU A 276 -12.41 -3.84 -10.94
CA LEU A 276 -12.62 -5.29 -10.83
C LEU A 276 -14.09 -5.65 -10.81
N ILE A 277 -14.90 -4.94 -10.02
CA ILE A 277 -16.32 -5.20 -9.86
C ILE A 277 -17.10 -4.80 -11.11
N TYR A 278 -16.80 -3.64 -11.67
CA TYR A 278 -17.44 -3.18 -12.91
C TYR A 278 -17.26 -4.20 -14.05
N GLN A 279 -16.04 -4.72 -14.21
CA GLN A 279 -15.72 -5.63 -15.30
C GLN A 279 -16.20 -7.08 -15.05
N ALA A 280 -16.14 -7.57 -13.80
CA ALA A 280 -16.47 -8.95 -13.49
C ALA A 280 -17.97 -9.19 -13.33
N THR A 281 -18.70 -8.29 -12.67
CA THR A 281 -20.10 -8.50 -12.27
C THR A 281 -21.00 -7.31 -12.57
N ASN A 282 -20.42 -6.15 -12.85
CA ASN A 282 -21.16 -4.87 -12.98
C ASN A 282 -22.11 -4.61 -11.79
N GLY A 283 -21.70 -5.00 -10.58
CA GLY A 283 -22.50 -4.86 -9.34
C GLY A 283 -23.54 -5.94 -9.10
N GLY A 284 -23.70 -6.90 -10.06
CA GLY A 284 -24.67 -7.99 -9.99
C GLY A 284 -24.22 -9.22 -9.21
N PRO A 285 -25.14 -10.22 -9.09
CA PRO A 285 -26.55 -10.19 -9.39
C PRO A 285 -27.31 -9.29 -8.40
N GLY A 286 -28.32 -8.54 -8.90
CA GLY A 286 -29.25 -7.78 -8.06
C GLY A 286 -28.60 -6.89 -6.97
N TYR A 287 -27.50 -6.20 -7.29
CA TYR A 287 -26.70 -5.37 -6.40
C TYR A 287 -25.82 -6.14 -5.36
N ALA A 288 -25.74 -7.48 -5.45
CA ALA A 288 -25.00 -8.28 -4.46
C ALA A 288 -23.48 -7.94 -4.38
N THR A 289 -22.90 -7.44 -5.47
CA THR A 289 -21.48 -7.00 -5.50
C THR A 289 -21.36 -5.48 -5.67
N MET A 290 -22.46 -4.73 -5.52
CA MET A 290 -22.42 -3.28 -5.65
C MET A 290 -21.50 -2.67 -4.60
N VAL A 291 -20.67 -1.73 -5.02
CA VAL A 291 -19.78 -0.96 -4.16
C VAL A 291 -19.98 0.54 -4.37
N PRO A 292 -19.65 1.38 -3.39
CA PRO A 292 -19.88 2.81 -3.49
C PRO A 292 -19.21 3.45 -4.71
N GLY A 293 -17.98 3.04 -5.06
CA GLY A 293 -17.27 3.55 -6.25
C GLY A 293 -18.02 3.28 -7.55
N LEU A 294 -18.73 2.15 -7.67
CA LEU A 294 -19.55 1.84 -8.82
C LEU A 294 -20.88 2.62 -8.81
N LEU A 295 -21.46 2.87 -7.63
CA LEU A 295 -22.62 3.75 -7.49
C LEU A 295 -22.28 5.19 -7.88
N VAL A 296 -21.16 5.73 -7.41
CA VAL A 296 -20.69 7.07 -7.82
C VAL A 296 -20.63 7.18 -9.35
N TYR A 297 -20.08 6.16 -10.02
CA TYR A 297 -20.03 6.13 -11.47
C TYR A 297 -21.43 6.11 -12.12
N ARG A 298 -22.31 5.23 -11.63
CA ARG A 298 -23.69 5.12 -12.16
C ARG A 298 -24.49 6.40 -11.94
N ASP A 299 -24.45 6.93 -10.75
CA ASP A 299 -25.20 8.13 -10.37
C ASP A 299 -24.72 9.34 -11.17
N ALA A 300 -23.40 9.56 -11.24
CA ALA A 300 -22.85 10.71 -11.95
C ALA A 300 -23.02 10.64 -13.47
N PHE A 301 -22.78 9.47 -14.09
CA PHE A 301 -22.64 9.37 -15.55
C PHE A 301 -23.78 8.65 -16.24
N GLN A 302 -24.58 7.84 -15.54
CA GLN A 302 -25.71 7.11 -16.14
C GLN A 302 -27.05 7.69 -15.73
N LEU A 303 -27.19 8.12 -14.47
CA LEU A 303 -28.46 8.64 -13.93
C LEU A 303 -28.51 10.16 -13.86
N GLY A 304 -27.39 10.86 -14.04
CA GLY A 304 -27.34 12.31 -13.90
C GLY A 304 -27.57 12.81 -12.47
N ALA A 305 -27.37 11.96 -11.46
CA ALA A 305 -27.55 12.32 -10.05
C ALA A 305 -26.21 12.79 -9.44
N VAL A 306 -25.66 13.90 -9.98
CA VAL A 306 -24.33 14.41 -9.61
C VAL A 306 -24.24 14.78 -8.13
N GLY A 307 -25.35 15.28 -7.54
CA GLY A 307 -25.41 15.61 -6.13
C GLY A 307 -25.24 14.38 -5.22
N SER A 308 -25.99 13.30 -5.49
CA SER A 308 -25.90 12.01 -4.78
C SER A 308 -24.51 11.38 -4.96
N ALA A 309 -24.02 11.30 -6.21
CA ALA A 309 -22.68 10.79 -6.51
C ALA A 309 -21.58 11.54 -5.74
N SER A 310 -21.70 12.87 -5.67
CA SER A 310 -20.74 13.70 -4.91
C SER A 310 -20.81 13.44 -3.41
N ALA A 311 -21.99 13.28 -2.85
CA ALA A 311 -22.18 12.94 -1.43
C ALA A 311 -21.54 11.58 -1.09
N LEU A 312 -21.77 10.58 -1.94
CA LEU A 312 -21.20 9.24 -1.79
C LEU A 312 -19.66 9.27 -1.91
N GLY A 313 -19.12 10.04 -2.86
CA GLY A 313 -17.67 10.23 -3.03
C GLY A 313 -17.00 10.91 -1.82
N ILE A 314 -17.65 11.93 -1.25
CA ILE A 314 -17.17 12.59 -0.02
C ILE A 314 -17.27 11.63 1.18
N ALA A 315 -18.37 10.89 1.33
CA ALA A 315 -18.52 9.89 2.39
C ALA A 315 -17.42 8.82 2.31
N MET A 316 -17.14 8.29 1.10
CA MET A 316 -16.02 7.37 0.87
C MET A 316 -14.68 7.98 1.28
N SER A 317 -14.41 9.23 0.89
CA SER A 317 -13.16 9.91 1.22
C SER A 317 -12.98 10.02 2.75
N LEU A 318 -14.04 10.35 3.48
CA LEU A 318 -14.00 10.41 4.94
C LEU A 318 -13.76 9.03 5.57
N ILE A 319 -14.35 7.97 5.03
CA ILE A 319 -14.12 6.59 5.46
C ILE A 319 -12.66 6.20 5.23
N ILE A 320 -12.09 6.52 4.07
CA ILE A 320 -10.67 6.28 3.75
C ILE A 320 -9.76 6.96 4.77
N PHE A 321 -9.99 8.25 5.03
CA PHE A 321 -9.23 8.98 6.04
C PHE A 321 -9.37 8.38 7.44
N GLY A 322 -10.60 8.02 7.83
CA GLY A 322 -10.88 7.40 9.13
C GLY A 322 -10.13 6.06 9.31
N ILE A 323 -10.20 5.18 8.32
CA ILE A 323 -9.51 3.88 8.33
C ILE A 323 -7.99 4.06 8.36
N THR A 324 -7.46 4.92 7.47
CA THR A 324 -6.01 5.17 7.38
C THR A 324 -5.47 5.75 8.68
N PHE A 325 -6.17 6.74 9.25
CA PHE A 325 -5.80 7.34 10.53
C PHE A 325 -5.92 6.34 11.69
N GLY A 326 -6.98 5.52 11.69
CA GLY A 326 -7.19 4.48 12.70
C GLY A 326 -6.07 3.42 12.68
N ILE A 327 -5.69 2.91 11.51
CA ILE A 327 -4.58 1.97 11.37
C ILE A 327 -3.28 2.60 11.89
N ARG A 328 -3.00 3.84 11.50
CA ARG A 328 -1.80 4.56 11.94
C ARG A 328 -1.77 4.76 13.46
N ALA A 329 -2.87 5.20 14.05
CA ALA A 329 -2.98 5.41 15.49
C ALA A 329 -2.77 4.12 16.29
N LEU A 330 -3.30 2.98 15.81
CA LEU A 330 -3.10 1.67 16.43
C LEU A 330 -1.64 1.24 16.40
N ILE A 331 -0.92 1.52 15.31
CA ILE A 331 0.50 1.16 15.15
C ILE A 331 1.38 2.03 16.05
N GLU A 332 1.13 3.35 16.08
CA GLU A 332 1.92 4.30 16.86
C GLU A 332 1.70 4.14 18.37
N ARG A 333 0.46 3.88 18.80
CA ARG A 333 0.13 3.68 20.23
C ARG A 333 0.85 2.51 20.88
N ASN A 334 1.15 1.47 20.12
CA ASN A 334 1.88 0.29 20.60
C ASN A 334 3.41 0.44 20.41
N ALA A 335 3.90 1.64 20.03
CA ALA A 335 5.31 1.91 19.77
C ALA A 335 6.01 2.59 20.96
N THR A 336 5.22 3.06 21.93
CA THR A 336 5.68 3.58 23.24
C THR A 336 5.55 2.49 24.29
#